data_6c5d2a228408b581a1c83d85280eb85c
#
_entry.id   6c5d2a228408b581a1c83d85280eb85c
#
_cell.length_a   1.000
_cell.length_b   1.000
_cell.length_c   1.000
_cell.angle_alpha   90.00
_cell.angle_beta   90.00
_cell.angle_gamma   90.00
#
_symmetry.space_group_name_H-M   'P 1'
#
loop_
_entity.id
_entity.type
_entity.pdbx_description
1 polymer ?
#
loop_
_entity_poly.entity_id
_entity_poly.type
_entity_poly.pdbx_seq_one_letter_code
_entity_poly.pdbx_strand_id
1 'polypeptide(L)'
;DKLTYTYVPELIEYYLGEKALLPNVPTFRLDDPDVRADCLARADQLVFKPVYGSGGHGIVIGPHASDEEIAEVSRRVEELPRAWIAQELVLLSTVPSQDGDRLVPRHVDLRPFATNDGERVRVLPGGLTRVALREGSLVVNSSQGGGSKDTWVLTSRPARPEPVEPPLDLVAAALPADAPDPGPGTEQAQQQQQAGQC
;
A
#
# COMPACT_ATOMS: atom_id res chain seq x y z
N ASP A 1 2.29 -3.59 11.15
CA ASP A 1 3.52 -3.23 11.84
C ASP A 1 4.66 -3.13 10.83
N LYS A 2 5.23 -1.93 10.68
CA LYS A 2 6.30 -1.68 9.70
C LYS A 2 7.67 -2.25 10.13
N LEU A 3 7.84 -2.52 11.41
CA LEU A 3 9.06 -3.15 11.91
C LEU A 3 9.12 -4.63 11.52
N THR A 4 7.98 -5.34 11.54
CA THR A 4 7.90 -6.74 11.09
C THR A 4 8.31 -6.90 9.62
N TYR A 5 8.01 -5.89 8.78
CA TYR A 5 8.43 -5.88 7.38
C TYR A 5 9.95 -6.02 7.20
N THR A 6 10.75 -5.49 8.13
CA THR A 6 12.22 -5.54 8.05
C THR A 6 12.78 -6.96 8.16
N TYR A 7 12.04 -7.86 8.80
CA TYR A 7 12.45 -9.25 8.98
C TYR A 7 12.00 -10.19 7.86
N VAL A 8 11.12 -9.74 6.96
CA VAL A 8 10.51 -10.62 5.94
C VAL A 8 11.56 -11.34 5.08
N PRO A 9 12.64 -10.72 4.58
CA PRO A 9 13.65 -11.44 3.82
C PRO A 9 14.36 -12.53 4.63
N GLU A 10 14.70 -12.23 5.88
CA GLU A 10 15.34 -13.18 6.81
C GLU A 10 14.39 -14.36 7.14
N LEU A 11 13.10 -14.09 7.29
CA LEU A 11 12.08 -15.12 7.54
C LEU A 11 11.89 -16.03 6.32
N ILE A 12 11.90 -15.49 5.10
CA ILE A 12 11.84 -16.27 3.86
C ILE A 12 13.04 -17.22 3.79
N GLU A 13 14.24 -16.71 4.02
CA GLU A 13 15.45 -17.52 4.00
C GLU A 13 15.42 -18.60 5.09
N TYR A 14 15.04 -18.24 6.31
CA TYR A 14 15.01 -19.15 7.45
C TYR A 14 13.99 -20.28 7.28
N TYR A 15 12.75 -19.96 6.89
CA TYR A 15 11.69 -20.97 6.82
C TYR A 15 11.59 -21.70 5.50
N LEU A 16 11.97 -21.06 4.39
CA LEU A 16 11.82 -21.64 3.05
C LEU A 16 13.15 -22.02 2.41
N GLY A 17 14.29 -21.56 2.95
CA GLY A 17 15.59 -21.74 2.32
C GLY A 17 15.73 -21.02 0.98
N GLU A 18 14.92 -20.01 0.75
CA GLU A 18 14.81 -19.27 -0.51
C GLU A 18 15.19 -17.81 -0.32
N LYS A 19 15.52 -17.15 -1.41
CA LYS A 19 15.66 -15.68 -1.44
C LYS A 19 14.32 -15.04 -1.81
N ALA A 20 14.05 -13.88 -1.24
CA ALA A 20 12.85 -13.10 -1.58
C ALA A 20 12.81 -12.83 -3.09
N LEU A 21 11.69 -13.18 -3.75
CA LEU A 21 11.46 -12.93 -5.18
C LEU A 21 11.28 -11.44 -5.48
N LEU A 22 10.63 -10.71 -4.57
CA LEU A 22 10.45 -9.27 -4.66
C LEU A 22 11.39 -8.60 -3.68
N PRO A 23 12.21 -7.62 -4.11
CA PRO A 23 13.09 -6.90 -3.22
C PRO A 23 12.26 -6.04 -2.24
N ASN A 24 12.65 -6.07 -0.97
CA ASN A 24 12.15 -5.10 -0.01
C ASN A 24 12.87 -3.76 -0.20
N VAL A 25 12.17 -2.66 0.08
CA VAL A 25 12.84 -1.37 0.24
C VAL A 25 13.81 -1.46 1.41
N PRO A 26 15.09 -1.07 1.24
CA PRO A 26 16.04 -1.03 2.34
C PRO A 26 15.46 -0.27 3.53
N THR A 27 15.31 -0.96 4.65
CA THR A 27 14.63 -0.44 5.83
C THR A 27 15.49 -0.72 7.06
N PHE A 28 15.70 0.31 7.84
CA PHE A 28 16.61 0.34 8.97
C PHE A 28 15.84 0.29 10.29
N ARG A 29 16.29 -0.59 11.18
CA ARG A 29 15.77 -0.72 12.55
C ARG A 29 16.53 0.25 13.45
N LEU A 30 15.84 1.21 14.02
CA LEU A 30 16.46 2.30 14.78
C LEU A 30 16.67 1.96 16.27
N ASP A 31 16.34 0.76 16.69
CA ASP A 31 16.69 0.24 18.01
C ASP A 31 18.18 -0.12 18.15
N ASP A 32 18.85 -0.39 17.02
CA ASP A 32 20.31 -0.51 16.97
C ASP A 32 20.94 0.89 17.04
N PRO A 33 21.80 1.19 18.03
CA PRO A 33 22.40 2.52 18.20
C PRO A 33 23.28 2.97 17.03
N ASP A 34 24.03 2.05 16.42
CA ASP A 34 24.96 2.38 15.33
C ASP A 34 24.17 2.66 14.05
N VAL A 35 23.18 1.84 13.75
CA VAL A 35 22.25 2.04 12.63
C VAL A 35 21.47 3.35 12.79
N ARG A 36 21.01 3.63 14.01
CA ARG A 36 20.29 4.87 14.30
C ARG A 36 21.18 6.09 14.08
N ALA A 37 22.40 6.08 14.57
CA ALA A 37 23.34 7.19 14.40
C ALA A 37 23.63 7.48 12.92
N ASP A 38 23.86 6.42 12.11
CA ASP A 38 24.02 6.55 10.65
C ASP A 38 22.77 7.14 9.99
N CYS A 39 21.59 6.63 10.33
CA CYS A 39 20.33 7.13 9.76
C CYS A 39 20.05 8.59 10.13
N LEU A 40 20.34 9.00 11.35
CA LEU A 40 20.15 10.38 11.77
C LEU A 40 21.17 11.33 11.13
N ALA A 41 22.39 10.87 10.89
CA ALA A 41 23.43 11.67 10.20
C ALA A 41 23.07 12.01 8.74
N ARG A 42 22.17 11.21 8.11
CA ARG A 42 21.67 11.42 6.74
C ARG A 42 20.16 11.50 6.67
N ALA A 43 19.56 12.09 7.70
CA ALA A 43 18.10 12.16 7.82
C ALA A 43 17.43 12.92 6.66
N ASP A 44 18.13 13.85 6.05
CA ASP A 44 17.72 14.59 4.85
C ASP A 44 17.59 13.70 3.59
N GLN A 45 18.10 12.46 3.61
CA GLN A 45 18.07 11.53 2.48
C GLN A 45 17.08 10.38 2.68
N LEU A 46 16.60 10.17 3.89
CA LEU A 46 15.79 9.02 4.28
C LEU A 46 14.31 9.39 4.50
N VAL A 47 13.48 8.34 4.54
CA VAL A 47 12.07 8.45 4.90
C VAL A 47 11.85 7.83 6.27
N PHE A 48 11.48 8.64 7.25
CA PHE A 48 11.15 8.19 8.60
C PHE A 48 9.66 7.88 8.72
N LYS A 49 9.34 6.74 9.31
CA LYS A 49 7.96 6.29 9.46
C LYS A 49 7.73 5.77 10.89
N PRO A 50 6.63 6.16 11.54
CA PRO A 50 6.25 5.51 12.78
C PRO A 50 5.91 4.03 12.50
N VAL A 51 6.34 3.13 13.37
CA VAL A 51 6.09 1.67 13.28
C VAL A 51 4.60 1.40 13.22
N TYR A 52 3.84 2.06 14.07
CA TYR A 52 2.38 1.99 14.10
C TYR A 52 1.77 3.16 13.34
N GLY A 53 0.60 2.95 12.79
CA GLY A 53 -0.15 3.94 12.04
C GLY A 53 -0.33 3.56 10.57
N SER A 54 -1.29 4.22 9.94
CA SER A 54 -1.71 4.02 8.56
C SER A 54 -1.96 5.36 7.87
N GLY A 55 -2.34 5.33 6.60
CA GLY A 55 -2.74 6.53 5.88
C GLY A 55 -1.63 7.54 5.57
N GLY A 56 -0.37 7.22 5.86
CA GLY A 56 0.76 8.14 5.64
C GLY A 56 0.94 9.18 6.75
N HIS A 57 0.19 9.07 7.85
CA HIS A 57 0.32 10.00 8.98
C HIS A 57 1.68 9.82 9.68
N GLY A 58 2.31 10.97 10.00
CA GLY A 58 3.58 11.01 10.72
C GLY A 58 4.81 10.57 9.92
N ILE A 59 4.67 10.38 8.60
CA ILE A 59 5.81 10.11 7.71
C ILE A 59 6.55 11.43 7.47
N VAL A 60 7.87 11.40 7.61
CA VAL A 60 8.77 12.49 7.24
C VAL A 60 9.64 12.04 6.07
N ILE A 61 9.52 12.72 4.94
CA ILE A 61 10.33 12.46 3.75
C ILE A 61 11.49 13.44 3.77
N GLY A 62 12.67 13.00 4.20
CA GLY A 62 13.83 13.83 4.43
C GLY A 62 14.15 14.82 3.31
N PRO A 63 14.23 14.40 2.04
CA PRO A 63 14.49 15.30 0.92
C PRO A 63 13.45 16.41 0.70
N HIS A 64 12.27 16.31 1.32
CA HIS A 64 11.19 17.29 1.20
C HIS A 64 10.88 18.00 2.52
N ALA A 65 11.59 17.62 3.59
CA ALA A 65 11.35 18.15 4.94
C ALA A 65 12.17 19.42 5.18
N SER A 66 11.66 20.28 6.03
CA SER A 66 12.43 21.44 6.53
C SER A 66 13.44 20.99 7.59
N ASP A 67 14.40 21.84 7.89
CA ASP A 67 15.39 21.58 8.95
C ASP A 67 14.72 21.35 10.31
N GLU A 68 13.63 22.07 10.58
CA GLU A 68 12.83 21.90 11.80
C GLU A 68 12.13 20.55 11.85
N GLU A 69 11.60 20.05 10.73
CA GLU A 69 10.97 18.74 10.65
C GLU A 69 11.99 17.62 10.81
N ILE A 70 13.19 17.78 10.24
CA ILE A 70 14.33 16.85 10.44
C ILE A 70 14.75 16.83 11.91
N ALA A 71 14.92 18.00 12.53
CA ALA A 71 15.29 18.09 13.94
C ALA A 71 14.23 17.45 14.84
N GLU A 72 12.94 17.69 14.56
CA GLU A 72 11.84 17.12 15.35
C GLU A 72 11.74 15.60 15.19
N VAL A 73 11.85 15.05 13.98
CA VAL A 73 11.83 13.58 13.80
C VAL A 73 13.05 12.94 14.45
N SER A 74 14.23 13.58 14.36
CA SER A 74 15.45 13.09 15.01
C SER A 74 15.28 13.01 16.52
N ARG A 75 14.72 14.05 17.15
CA ARG A 75 14.41 14.06 18.58
C ARG A 75 13.47 12.92 18.96
N ARG A 76 12.38 12.70 18.21
CA ARG A 76 11.42 11.61 18.46
C ARG A 76 12.03 10.23 18.30
N VAL A 77 12.92 10.05 17.34
CA VAL A 77 13.66 8.81 17.12
C VAL A 77 14.57 8.54 18.29
N GLU A 78 15.29 9.55 18.79
CA GLU A 78 16.15 9.40 19.99
C GLU A 78 15.35 9.06 21.24
N GLU A 79 14.18 9.66 21.45
CA GLU A 79 13.32 9.39 22.58
C GLU A 79 12.73 7.97 22.59
N LEU A 80 12.29 7.49 21.42
CA LEU A 80 11.62 6.20 21.26
C LEU A 80 12.08 5.46 19.99
N PRO A 81 13.31 4.93 19.96
CA PRO A 81 13.89 4.34 18.74
C PRO A 81 13.07 3.19 18.15
N ARG A 82 12.47 2.36 19.01
CA ARG A 82 11.63 1.22 18.58
C ARG A 82 10.29 1.62 17.98
N ALA A 83 9.88 2.87 18.14
CA ALA A 83 8.64 3.38 17.57
C ALA A 83 8.82 3.86 16.12
N TRP A 84 10.04 3.81 15.59
CA TRP A 84 10.38 4.35 14.28
C TRP A 84 11.19 3.36 13.45
N ILE A 85 11.04 3.48 12.13
CA ILE A 85 11.91 2.92 11.11
C ILE A 85 12.38 4.03 10.19
N ALA A 86 13.56 3.86 9.59
CA ALA A 86 13.99 4.65 8.45
C ALA A 86 14.04 3.78 7.19
N GLN A 87 13.74 4.36 6.05
CA GLN A 87 13.79 3.69 4.75
C GLN A 87 14.53 4.54 3.74
N GLU A 88 15.20 3.88 2.78
CA GLU A 88 15.67 4.57 1.59
C GLU A 88 14.48 5.17 0.82
N LEU A 89 14.71 6.35 0.23
CA LEU A 89 13.72 6.98 -0.63
C LEU A 89 13.58 6.17 -1.93
N VAL A 90 12.37 5.76 -2.23
CA VAL A 90 12.02 5.14 -3.52
C VAL A 90 11.33 6.16 -4.40
N LEU A 91 11.95 6.48 -5.52
CA LEU A 91 11.30 7.25 -6.56
C LEU A 91 10.31 6.35 -7.29
N LEU A 92 9.02 6.54 -7.02
CA LEU A 92 7.95 5.76 -7.65
C LEU A 92 7.95 5.98 -9.16
N SER A 93 7.56 4.94 -9.91
CA SER A 93 7.32 5.04 -11.35
C SER A 93 6.26 6.10 -11.66
N THR A 94 6.33 6.67 -12.85
CA THR A 94 5.32 7.62 -13.33
C THR A 94 4.55 7.05 -14.51
N VAL A 95 3.28 7.45 -14.61
CA VAL A 95 2.44 7.17 -15.78
C VAL A 95 1.75 8.45 -16.26
N PRO A 96 1.42 8.55 -17.56
CA PRO A 96 0.61 9.64 -18.08
C PRO A 96 -0.74 9.70 -17.36
N SER A 97 -1.10 10.86 -16.86
CA SER A 97 -2.37 11.11 -16.18
C SER A 97 -2.98 12.40 -16.72
N GLN A 98 -4.28 12.39 -16.91
CA GLN A 98 -4.99 13.56 -17.40
C GLN A 98 -5.07 14.63 -16.31
N ASP A 99 -4.73 15.86 -16.67
CA ASP A 99 -4.84 17.05 -15.83
C ASP A 99 -5.39 18.18 -16.71
N GLY A 100 -6.70 18.44 -16.59
CA GLY A 100 -7.42 19.25 -17.56
C GLY A 100 -7.31 18.66 -18.97
N ASP A 101 -6.81 19.46 -19.91
CA ASP A 101 -6.66 19.07 -21.31
C ASP A 101 -5.25 18.51 -21.65
N ARG A 102 -4.43 18.25 -20.66
CA ARG A 102 -3.05 17.79 -20.85
C ARG A 102 -2.81 16.45 -20.19
N LEU A 103 -1.83 15.70 -20.73
CA LEU A 103 -1.25 14.53 -20.10
C LEU A 103 0.02 14.94 -19.37
N VAL A 104 0.08 14.62 -18.10
CA VAL A 104 1.21 14.94 -17.22
C VAL A 104 1.69 13.67 -16.52
N PRO A 105 2.99 13.55 -16.21
CA PRO A 105 3.49 12.42 -15.43
C PRO A 105 3.00 12.51 -13.98
N ARG A 106 2.51 11.40 -13.45
CA ARG A 106 2.12 11.27 -12.03
C ARG A 106 2.70 9.98 -11.47
N HIS A 107 3.22 10.04 -10.25
CA HIS A 107 3.73 8.88 -9.55
C HIS A 107 2.62 7.89 -9.23
N VAL A 108 2.96 6.59 -9.34
CA VAL A 108 2.03 5.49 -9.11
C VAL A 108 2.66 4.39 -8.26
N ASP A 109 1.81 3.65 -7.56
CA ASP A 109 2.16 2.34 -7.01
C ASP A 109 1.13 1.29 -7.39
N LEU A 110 1.59 0.03 -7.54
CA LEU A 110 0.75 -1.12 -7.82
C LEU A 110 0.44 -1.86 -6.52
N ARG A 111 -0.83 -2.17 -6.30
CA ARG A 111 -1.31 -3.08 -5.26
C ARG A 111 -1.87 -4.35 -5.88
N PRO A 112 -1.08 -5.41 -6.01
CA PRO A 112 -1.58 -6.72 -6.38
C PRO A 112 -2.35 -7.34 -5.20
N PHE A 113 -3.29 -8.23 -5.51
CA PHE A 113 -4.03 -8.99 -4.52
C PHE A 113 -3.63 -10.45 -4.60
N ALA A 114 -3.28 -11.03 -3.47
CA ALA A 114 -2.97 -12.44 -3.34
C ALA A 114 -3.82 -13.07 -2.23
N THR A 115 -4.28 -14.29 -2.45
CA THR A 115 -4.98 -15.11 -1.45
C THR A 115 -4.18 -16.36 -1.19
N ASN A 116 -4.17 -16.80 0.06
CA ASN A 116 -3.54 -18.05 0.48
C ASN A 116 -4.62 -18.90 1.18
N ASP A 117 -4.85 -20.12 0.68
CA ASP A 117 -5.82 -21.06 1.26
C ASP A 117 -5.14 -22.11 2.18
N GLY A 118 -3.84 -21.91 2.46
CA GLY A 118 -3.02 -22.84 3.26
C GLY A 118 -2.23 -23.83 2.42
N GLU A 119 -2.66 -24.12 1.20
CA GLU A 119 -1.98 -25.02 0.27
C GLU A 119 -1.43 -24.27 -0.95
N ARG A 120 -2.13 -23.25 -1.40
CA ARG A 120 -1.80 -22.52 -2.64
C ARG A 120 -1.97 -21.01 -2.46
N VAL A 121 -1.02 -20.29 -3.04
CA VAL A 121 -1.12 -18.84 -3.22
C VAL A 121 -1.67 -18.57 -4.62
N ARG A 122 -2.74 -17.76 -4.70
CA ARG A 122 -3.32 -17.28 -5.96
C ARG A 122 -3.19 -15.77 -6.01
N VAL A 123 -2.66 -15.28 -7.11
CA VAL A 123 -2.57 -13.84 -7.39
C VAL A 123 -3.65 -13.49 -8.39
N LEU A 124 -4.44 -12.46 -8.09
CA LEU A 124 -5.43 -11.93 -9.01
C LEU A 124 -4.71 -11.38 -10.25
N PRO A 125 -5.16 -11.72 -11.48
CA PRO A 125 -4.60 -11.14 -12.71
C PRO A 125 -5.10 -9.70 -12.90
N GLY A 126 -4.58 -8.79 -12.10
CA GLY A 126 -4.96 -7.39 -12.02
C GLY A 126 -4.52 -6.81 -10.68
N GLY A 127 -4.94 -5.60 -10.40
CA GLY A 127 -4.60 -4.92 -9.16
C GLY A 127 -5.18 -3.53 -9.10
N LEU A 128 -4.95 -2.85 -7.98
CA LEU A 128 -5.23 -1.45 -7.83
C LEU A 128 -3.93 -0.66 -8.08
N THR A 129 -3.93 0.24 -9.05
CA THR A 129 -2.87 1.23 -9.20
C THR A 129 -3.32 2.53 -8.53
N ARG A 130 -2.60 2.96 -7.50
CA ARG A 130 -2.81 4.29 -6.90
C ARG A 130 -1.99 5.32 -7.64
N VAL A 131 -2.49 6.54 -7.73
CA VAL A 131 -1.84 7.65 -8.44
C VAL A 131 -1.81 8.90 -7.59
N ALA A 132 -0.65 9.57 -7.52
CA ALA A 132 -0.51 10.87 -6.90
C ALA A 132 -1.11 11.94 -7.83
N LEU A 133 -2.17 12.64 -7.41
CA LEU A 133 -2.82 13.65 -8.27
C LEU A 133 -2.05 14.98 -8.27
N ARG A 134 -1.31 15.29 -7.20
CA ARG A 134 -0.48 16.50 -7.14
C ARG A 134 0.84 16.30 -7.87
N GLU A 135 1.26 17.31 -8.62
CA GLU A 135 2.56 17.28 -9.31
C GLU A 135 3.71 17.12 -8.33
N GLY A 136 4.66 16.21 -8.69
CA GLY A 136 5.84 15.93 -7.87
C GLY A 136 5.59 15.16 -6.56
N SER A 137 4.32 14.92 -6.19
CA SER A 137 4.01 14.20 -4.95
C SER A 137 4.35 12.71 -5.08
N LEU A 138 5.07 12.18 -4.08
CA LEU A 138 5.30 10.74 -3.88
C LEU A 138 4.21 10.09 -3.03
N VAL A 139 3.26 10.86 -2.52
CA VAL A 139 2.16 10.36 -1.71
C VAL A 139 0.99 9.98 -2.61
N VAL A 140 0.77 8.68 -2.78
CA VAL A 140 -0.29 8.11 -3.64
C VAL A 140 -1.55 7.73 -2.86
N ASN A 141 -1.60 8.04 -1.57
CA ASN A 141 -2.68 7.62 -0.68
C ASN A 141 -3.97 8.38 -0.95
N SER A 142 -5.10 7.67 -1.11
CA SER A 142 -6.41 8.29 -1.36
C SER A 142 -6.86 9.22 -0.23
N SER A 143 -6.51 8.90 1.04
CA SER A 143 -6.77 9.78 2.19
C SER A 143 -6.02 11.11 2.15
N GLN A 144 -5.04 11.25 1.28
CA GLN A 144 -4.26 12.48 1.07
C GLN A 144 -4.43 13.05 -0.35
N GLY A 145 -5.56 12.78 -0.98
CA GLY A 145 -5.89 13.28 -2.30
C GLY A 145 -5.27 12.50 -3.46
N GLY A 146 -4.88 11.24 -3.22
CA GLY A 146 -4.52 10.32 -4.29
C GLY A 146 -5.74 9.77 -5.02
N GLY A 147 -5.56 9.39 -6.29
CA GLY A 147 -6.56 8.71 -7.10
C GLY A 147 -6.20 7.25 -7.39
N SER A 148 -6.97 6.64 -8.26
CA SER A 148 -6.72 5.26 -8.72
C SER A 148 -6.81 5.16 -10.24
N LYS A 149 -6.16 4.12 -10.76
CA LYS A 149 -6.23 3.69 -12.17
C LYS A 149 -6.46 2.20 -12.22
N ASP A 150 -7.16 1.75 -13.25
CA ASP A 150 -7.28 0.32 -13.52
C ASP A 150 -5.93 -0.28 -13.93
N THR A 151 -5.71 -1.50 -13.49
CA THR A 151 -4.50 -2.27 -13.82
C THR A 151 -4.88 -3.41 -14.75
N TRP A 152 -4.36 -3.39 -15.96
CA TRP A 152 -4.58 -4.44 -16.95
C TRP A 152 -3.32 -5.30 -17.05
N VAL A 153 -3.48 -6.59 -16.87
CA VAL A 153 -2.42 -7.57 -17.07
C VAL A 153 -2.55 -8.16 -18.46
N LEU A 154 -1.59 -7.85 -19.32
CA LEU A 154 -1.56 -8.39 -20.66
C LEU A 154 -1.11 -9.86 -20.62
N THR A 155 -1.80 -10.71 -21.36
CA THR A 155 -1.45 -12.12 -21.54
C THR A 155 -1.28 -12.43 -23.01
N SER A 156 -0.31 -13.27 -23.34
CA SER A 156 -0.13 -13.83 -24.68
C SER A 156 -1.07 -15.03 -24.97
N ARG A 157 -1.85 -15.48 -23.97
CA ARG A 157 -2.83 -16.53 -24.22
C ARG A 157 -3.98 -15.99 -25.04
N PRO A 158 -4.46 -16.73 -26.05
CA PRO A 158 -5.69 -16.39 -26.74
C PRO A 158 -6.83 -16.25 -25.72
N ALA A 159 -7.67 -15.25 -25.88
CA ALA A 159 -8.80 -15.02 -25.00
C ALA A 159 -9.59 -16.34 -24.85
N ARG A 160 -9.75 -16.79 -23.62
CA ARG A 160 -10.69 -17.88 -23.34
C ARG A 160 -12.06 -17.33 -23.75
N PRO A 161 -12.87 -18.08 -24.54
CA PRO A 161 -14.22 -17.63 -24.84
C PRO A 161 -14.91 -17.25 -23.52
N GLU A 162 -15.46 -16.07 -23.48
CA GLU A 162 -16.20 -15.60 -22.31
C GLU A 162 -17.24 -16.66 -21.92
N PRO A 163 -17.39 -16.99 -20.63
CA PRO A 163 -18.54 -17.76 -20.22
C PRO A 163 -19.78 -16.98 -20.68
N VAL A 164 -20.62 -17.60 -21.47
CA VAL A 164 -21.91 -17.01 -21.82
C VAL A 164 -22.64 -16.79 -20.49
N GLU A 165 -22.76 -15.53 -20.06
CA GLU A 165 -23.54 -15.21 -18.88
C GLU A 165 -24.95 -15.77 -19.10
N PRO A 166 -25.48 -16.58 -18.15
CA PRO A 166 -26.86 -17.02 -18.27
C PRO A 166 -27.75 -15.78 -18.33
N PRO A 167 -28.81 -15.80 -19.15
CA PRO A 167 -29.73 -14.68 -19.25
C PRO A 167 -30.14 -14.21 -17.85
N LEU A 168 -30.18 -12.92 -17.62
CA LEU A 168 -30.53 -12.29 -16.33
C LEU A 168 -31.83 -12.87 -15.71
N ASP A 169 -32.74 -13.33 -16.55
CA ASP A 169 -34.02 -13.97 -16.15
C ASP A 169 -33.82 -15.29 -15.34
N LEU A 170 -32.69 -15.99 -15.53
CA LEU A 170 -32.40 -17.21 -14.78
C LEU A 170 -31.79 -16.91 -13.40
N VAL A 171 -31.13 -15.75 -13.24
CA VAL A 171 -30.59 -15.32 -11.95
C VAL A 171 -31.73 -14.84 -11.03
N ALA A 172 -32.73 -14.17 -11.59
CA ALA A 172 -33.88 -13.72 -10.84
C ALA A 172 -34.76 -14.89 -10.32
N ALA A 173 -34.77 -16.03 -11.03
CA ALA A 173 -35.51 -17.21 -10.62
C ALA A 173 -34.82 -18.05 -9.53
N ALA A 174 -33.55 -17.81 -9.24
CA ALA A 174 -32.78 -18.57 -8.24
C ALA A 174 -32.80 -17.96 -6.83
N LEU A 175 -33.40 -16.78 -6.66
CA LEU A 175 -33.60 -16.19 -5.33
C LEU A 175 -34.89 -16.70 -4.72
N PRO A 176 -34.87 -17.30 -3.52
CA PRO A 176 -36.09 -17.69 -2.85
C PRO A 176 -36.94 -16.44 -2.56
N ALA A 177 -38.23 -16.51 -2.89
CA ALA A 177 -39.19 -15.42 -2.75
C ALA A 177 -39.47 -15.00 -1.29
N ASP A 178 -38.88 -15.69 -0.30
CA ASP A 178 -39.07 -15.48 1.13
C ASP A 178 -37.77 -15.15 1.88
N ALA A 179 -36.88 -14.31 1.32
CA ALA A 179 -35.85 -13.75 2.15
C ALA A 179 -36.48 -12.70 3.08
N PRO A 180 -36.36 -12.84 4.43
CA PRO A 180 -36.90 -11.84 5.34
C PRO A 180 -36.20 -10.50 5.09
N ASP A 181 -37.00 -9.45 5.02
CA ASP A 181 -36.56 -8.05 4.91
C ASP A 181 -35.48 -7.77 5.99
N PRO A 182 -34.26 -7.43 5.62
CA PRO A 182 -33.25 -7.03 6.60
C PRO A 182 -33.72 -5.71 7.21
N GLY A 183 -34.31 -5.80 8.42
CA GLY A 183 -34.81 -4.64 9.15
C GLY A 183 -33.79 -3.50 9.27
N PRO A 184 -34.20 -2.30 9.69
CA PRO A 184 -33.47 -1.03 9.58
C PRO A 184 -32.13 -0.92 10.35
N GLY A 185 -31.59 -2.02 10.85
CA GLY A 185 -30.31 -2.06 11.56
C GLY A 185 -29.08 -2.32 10.68
N THR A 186 -29.24 -2.71 9.41
CA THR A 186 -28.11 -3.13 8.55
C THR A 186 -27.33 -1.97 7.92
N GLU A 187 -27.95 -0.82 7.73
CA GLU A 187 -27.24 0.36 7.19
C GLU A 187 -26.21 0.95 8.17
N GLN A 188 -26.50 0.93 9.47
CA GLN A 188 -25.56 1.41 10.48
C GLN A 188 -24.36 0.46 10.67
N ALA A 189 -24.53 -0.84 10.50
CA ALA A 189 -23.46 -1.82 10.59
C ALA A 189 -22.51 -1.74 9.37
N GLN A 190 -23.01 -1.44 8.18
CA GLN A 190 -22.19 -1.23 6.99
C GLN A 190 -21.39 0.09 7.05
N GLN A 191 -21.97 1.16 7.60
CA GLN A 191 -21.23 2.41 7.80
C GLN A 191 -20.14 2.30 8.86
N GLN A 192 -20.31 1.51 9.92
CA GLN A 192 -19.28 1.26 10.91
C GLN A 192 -18.13 0.39 10.38
N GLN A 193 -18.39 -0.56 9.48
CA GLN A 193 -17.32 -1.33 8.84
C GLN A 193 -16.49 -0.49 7.85
N GLN A 194 -17.09 0.49 7.18
CA GLN A 194 -16.34 1.41 6.31
C GLN A 194 -15.53 2.43 7.10
N ALA A 195 -15.96 2.84 8.27
CA ALA A 195 -15.23 3.78 9.14
C ALA A 195 -14.05 3.13 9.90
N GLY A 196 -14.04 1.80 10.05
CA GLY A 196 -12.97 1.06 10.72
C GLY A 196 -11.85 0.57 9.80
N GLN A 197 -11.90 0.85 8.49
CA GLN A 197 -10.90 0.44 7.50
C GLN A 197 -10.09 1.61 6.90
N CYS A 198 -10.03 2.72 7.60
CA CYS A 198 -9.10 3.81 7.28
C CYS A 198 -7.82 3.72 8.08
#